data_b83421f4333d1436bea899d90de32ffb
#
_entry.id   b83421f4333d1436bea899d90de32ffb
#
_cell.length_a   1.000
_cell.length_b   1.000
_cell.length_c   1.000
_cell.angle_alpha   90.00
_cell.angle_beta   90.00
_cell.angle_gamma   90.00
#
_symmetry.space_group_name_H-M   'P 1'
#
loop_
_entity.id
_entity.type
_entity.pdbx_description
1 polymer ?
#
loop_
_entity_poly.entity_id
_entity_poly.type
_entity_poly.pdbx_seq_one_letter_code
_entity_poly.pdbx_strand_id
1 'polypeptide(L)'
;MARCLVTGHKGYIGSRLFKKLQDLGHEVAGIDLEDKISKDIISYLKEDNDGNFHPYYTAFEPEYIFHLACWPRIGFSLENPVETMRNNVMGGTVLLNFANKMASVKRVVYSSSSSVVGNGTGPTNPYALHKLITEKECGIYSEVYGLDTVCLRYFNVYSEDQPADGPYATAIANWMHTLREGNIPFITGDGEQRRDMVHVEDVVLANIHCMEHAERFDGKVFDVGTGQNISLNEIKNIVKRYHDVRFNYIGPRPGEVATTLADTEPLKNCGWKAQTSIADGIDGCFNFEK
;
A
#
# COMPACT_ATOMS: atom_id res chain seq x y z
N MET A 1 -8.00 -22.20 -8.19
CA MET A 1 -6.84 -21.64 -8.92
C MET A 1 -7.36 -20.53 -9.81
N ALA A 2 -6.77 -19.34 -9.75
CA ALA A 2 -7.13 -18.17 -10.54
C ALA A 2 -5.85 -17.55 -11.14
N ARG A 3 -6.00 -16.76 -12.20
CA ARG A 3 -4.91 -15.98 -12.81
C ARG A 3 -4.91 -14.57 -12.24
N CYS A 4 -3.82 -14.22 -11.55
CA CYS A 4 -3.67 -12.95 -10.83
C CYS A 4 -2.56 -12.10 -11.47
N LEU A 5 -2.84 -10.83 -11.75
CA LEU A 5 -1.85 -9.86 -12.18
C LEU A 5 -1.53 -8.91 -11.02
N VAL A 6 -0.26 -8.80 -10.64
CA VAL A 6 0.20 -7.91 -9.57
C VAL A 6 1.13 -6.85 -10.16
N THR A 7 0.71 -5.58 -10.12
CA THR A 7 1.61 -4.48 -10.48
C THR A 7 2.34 -3.98 -9.25
N GLY A 8 3.63 -3.63 -9.38
CA GLY A 8 4.48 -3.32 -8.24
C GLY A 8 4.90 -4.58 -7.46
N HIS A 9 4.99 -5.73 -8.15
CA HIS A 9 5.23 -7.04 -7.54
C HIS A 9 6.63 -7.21 -6.93
N LYS A 10 7.58 -6.32 -7.20
CA LYS A 10 8.91 -6.30 -6.57
C LYS A 10 8.99 -5.33 -5.39
N GLY A 11 7.96 -4.51 -5.19
CA GLY A 11 7.87 -3.60 -4.06
C GLY A 11 7.64 -4.32 -2.72
N TYR A 12 7.73 -3.56 -1.62
CA TYR A 12 7.63 -4.05 -0.24
C TYR A 12 6.36 -4.89 0.04
N ILE A 13 5.18 -4.40 -0.31
CA ILE A 13 3.91 -5.14 -0.14
C ILE A 13 3.70 -6.12 -1.30
N GLY A 14 4.00 -5.67 -2.53
CA GLY A 14 3.72 -6.42 -3.74
C GLY A 14 4.45 -7.76 -3.81
N SER A 15 5.70 -7.83 -3.35
CA SER A 15 6.48 -9.08 -3.34
C SER A 15 5.89 -10.14 -2.40
N ARG A 16 5.36 -9.72 -1.25
CA ARG A 16 4.69 -10.62 -0.31
C ARG A 16 3.36 -11.12 -0.84
N LEU A 17 2.56 -10.20 -1.41
CA LEU A 17 1.30 -10.57 -2.04
C LEU A 17 1.51 -11.53 -3.21
N PHE A 18 2.49 -11.23 -4.07
CA PHE A 18 2.85 -12.08 -5.21
C PHE A 18 3.21 -13.50 -4.76
N LYS A 19 4.11 -13.61 -3.77
CA LYS A 19 4.51 -14.90 -3.20
C LYS A 19 3.33 -15.61 -2.54
N LYS A 20 2.52 -14.91 -1.74
CA LYS A 20 1.37 -15.52 -1.05
C LYS A 20 0.34 -16.08 -2.01
N LEU A 21 0.06 -15.37 -3.11
CA LEU A 21 -0.83 -15.86 -4.17
C LEU A 21 -0.28 -17.14 -4.82
N GLN A 22 1.04 -17.21 -5.10
CA GLN A 22 1.68 -18.44 -5.61
C GLN A 22 1.60 -19.59 -4.60
N ASP A 23 1.86 -19.31 -3.31
CA ASP A 23 1.79 -20.31 -2.23
C ASP A 23 0.37 -20.89 -2.07
N LEU A 24 -0.67 -20.09 -2.40
CA LEU A 24 -2.07 -20.52 -2.46
C LEU A 24 -2.45 -21.27 -3.76
N GLY A 25 -1.49 -21.47 -4.68
CA GLY A 25 -1.69 -22.22 -5.91
C GLY A 25 -2.33 -21.41 -7.04
N HIS A 26 -2.31 -20.08 -7.00
CA HIS A 26 -2.72 -19.24 -8.11
C HIS A 26 -1.61 -19.10 -9.15
N GLU A 27 -1.98 -18.88 -10.40
CA GLU A 27 -1.04 -18.46 -11.45
C GLU A 27 -0.87 -16.94 -11.36
N VAL A 28 0.38 -16.46 -11.23
CA VAL A 28 0.62 -15.05 -10.95
C VAL A 28 1.59 -14.46 -11.96
N ALA A 29 1.17 -13.39 -12.64
CA ALA A 29 2.02 -12.54 -13.46
C ALA A 29 2.30 -11.20 -12.74
N GLY A 30 3.43 -10.57 -13.05
CA GLY A 30 3.83 -9.30 -12.45
C GLY A 30 4.18 -8.23 -13.48
N ILE A 31 4.04 -6.96 -13.07
CA ILE A 31 4.58 -5.77 -13.78
C ILE A 31 5.30 -4.92 -12.74
N ASP A 32 6.56 -4.58 -13.00
CA ASP A 32 7.34 -3.70 -12.14
C ASP A 32 8.37 -2.90 -12.96
N LEU A 33 8.72 -1.71 -12.49
CA LEU A 33 9.77 -0.88 -13.10
C LEU A 33 11.15 -1.55 -13.09
N GLU A 34 11.39 -2.47 -12.14
CA GLU A 34 12.63 -3.24 -12.02
C GLU A 34 12.67 -4.47 -12.92
N ASP A 35 11.63 -4.75 -13.70
CA ASP A 35 11.64 -5.84 -14.66
C ASP A 35 12.56 -5.52 -15.83
N LYS A 36 13.40 -6.48 -16.24
CA LYS A 36 14.37 -6.27 -17.34
C LYS A 36 13.72 -5.96 -18.68
N ILE A 37 12.48 -6.35 -18.87
CA ILE A 37 11.70 -6.22 -20.10
C ILE A 37 10.78 -4.99 -20.04
N SER A 38 10.39 -4.54 -18.84
CA SER A 38 9.40 -3.53 -18.59
C SER A 38 10.00 -2.20 -18.15
N LYS A 39 9.49 -1.12 -18.69
CA LYS A 39 9.89 0.22 -18.28
C LYS A 39 8.85 0.93 -17.43
N ASP A 40 7.57 0.68 -17.61
CA ASP A 40 6.49 1.21 -16.78
C ASP A 40 5.15 0.52 -17.14
N ILE A 41 4.17 0.64 -16.22
CA ILE A 41 2.83 0.07 -16.39
C ILE A 41 2.12 0.63 -17.65
N ILE A 42 2.37 1.88 -18.01
CA ILE A 42 1.77 2.54 -19.18
C ILE A 42 2.25 1.85 -20.46
N SER A 43 3.55 1.55 -20.56
CA SER A 43 4.13 0.88 -21.73
C SER A 43 3.58 -0.52 -21.98
N TYR A 44 3.13 -1.20 -20.93
CA TYR A 44 2.62 -2.58 -21.03
C TYR A 44 1.12 -2.67 -21.20
N LEU A 45 0.39 -1.82 -20.50
CA LEU A 45 -1.06 -1.91 -20.46
C LEU A 45 -1.77 -0.83 -21.28
N LYS A 46 -1.02 0.06 -21.96
CA LYS A 46 -1.60 1.00 -22.92
C LYS A 46 -1.88 0.29 -24.23
N GLU A 47 -3.01 0.58 -24.83
CA GLU A 47 -3.32 0.17 -26.20
C GLU A 47 -2.33 0.82 -27.20
N ASP A 48 -1.97 0.06 -28.22
CA ASP A 48 -1.30 0.57 -29.40
C ASP A 48 -2.27 1.38 -30.30
N ASN A 49 -1.78 1.87 -31.45
CA ASN A 49 -2.60 2.65 -32.37
C ASN A 49 -3.72 1.84 -33.05
N ASP A 50 -3.63 0.51 -33.01
CA ASP A 50 -4.61 -0.41 -33.58
C ASP A 50 -5.58 -0.96 -32.51
N GLY A 51 -5.46 -0.49 -31.25
CA GLY A 51 -6.32 -0.88 -30.13
C GLY A 51 -5.92 -2.18 -29.46
N ASN A 52 -4.69 -2.67 -29.68
CA ASN A 52 -4.20 -3.91 -29.06
C ASN A 52 -3.38 -3.63 -27.81
N PHE A 53 -3.49 -4.51 -26.84
CA PHE A 53 -2.64 -4.56 -25.65
C PHE A 53 -1.42 -5.43 -25.87
N HIS A 54 -0.45 -5.35 -24.96
CA HIS A 54 0.74 -6.20 -24.99
C HIS A 54 0.36 -7.69 -25.00
N PRO A 55 0.83 -8.47 -26.00
CA PRO A 55 0.36 -9.85 -26.24
C PRO A 55 0.48 -10.78 -25.04
N TYR A 56 1.53 -10.63 -24.22
CA TYR A 56 1.74 -11.46 -23.03
C TYR A 56 0.57 -11.32 -22.03
N TYR A 57 0.17 -10.09 -21.69
CA TYR A 57 -0.89 -9.87 -20.70
C TYR A 57 -2.28 -10.16 -21.25
N THR A 58 -2.47 -9.99 -22.56
CA THR A 58 -3.68 -10.43 -23.24
C THR A 58 -3.81 -11.97 -23.22
N ALA A 59 -2.72 -12.69 -23.54
CA ALA A 59 -2.72 -14.14 -23.50
C ALA A 59 -2.77 -14.73 -22.08
N PHE A 60 -2.30 -14.00 -21.08
CA PHE A 60 -2.40 -14.40 -19.67
C PHE A 60 -3.84 -14.38 -19.16
N GLU A 61 -4.71 -13.53 -19.72
CA GLU A 61 -6.13 -13.42 -19.36
C GLU A 61 -6.35 -13.31 -17.84
N PRO A 62 -5.86 -12.25 -17.16
CA PRO A 62 -5.99 -12.13 -15.70
C PRO A 62 -7.47 -12.12 -15.28
N GLU A 63 -7.77 -12.82 -14.18
CA GLU A 63 -9.08 -12.81 -13.54
C GLU A 63 -9.16 -11.79 -12.41
N TYR A 64 -8.04 -11.58 -11.73
CA TYR A 64 -7.90 -10.58 -10.65
C TYR A 64 -6.66 -9.74 -10.87
N ILE A 65 -6.80 -8.44 -10.65
CA ILE A 65 -5.69 -7.50 -10.80
C ILE A 65 -5.49 -6.77 -9.48
N PHE A 66 -4.26 -6.82 -8.96
CA PHE A 66 -3.82 -6.08 -7.78
C PHE A 66 -2.94 -4.92 -8.22
N HIS A 67 -3.43 -3.69 -8.04
CA HIS A 67 -2.70 -2.51 -8.46
C HIS A 67 -1.95 -1.86 -7.29
N LEU A 68 -0.68 -2.26 -7.09
CA LEU A 68 0.20 -1.71 -6.06
C LEU A 68 1.28 -0.79 -6.62
N ALA A 69 1.53 -0.81 -7.93
CA ALA A 69 2.54 0.04 -8.55
C ALA A 69 2.24 1.53 -8.33
N CYS A 70 3.13 2.21 -7.65
CA CYS A 70 3.08 3.67 -7.48
C CYS A 70 4.43 4.22 -7.02
N TRP A 71 4.65 5.51 -7.20
CA TRP A 71 5.66 6.26 -6.46
C TRP A 71 5.07 6.69 -5.11
N PRO A 72 5.42 6.05 -3.97
CA PRO A 72 4.67 6.15 -2.72
C PRO A 72 5.13 7.27 -1.78
N ARG A 73 6.05 8.15 -2.20
CA ARG A 73 6.62 9.17 -1.32
C ARG A 73 5.94 10.53 -1.45
N ILE A 74 5.57 11.09 -0.32
CA ILE A 74 5.14 12.49 -0.21
C ILE A 74 6.28 13.39 -0.68
N GLY A 75 7.49 13.26 -0.13
CA GLY A 75 8.65 14.08 -0.51
C GLY A 75 8.97 14.01 -2.00
N PHE A 76 9.07 12.81 -2.58
CA PHE A 76 9.30 12.65 -4.00
C PHE A 76 8.20 13.27 -4.85
N SER A 77 6.93 13.17 -4.43
CA SER A 77 5.80 13.75 -5.15
C SER A 77 5.79 15.29 -5.11
N LEU A 78 6.37 15.89 -4.09
CA LEU A 78 6.54 17.35 -3.99
C LEU A 78 7.66 17.83 -4.92
N GLU A 79 8.75 17.07 -5.03
CA GLU A 79 9.90 17.39 -5.87
C GLU A 79 9.64 17.07 -7.36
N ASN A 80 8.87 15.99 -7.63
CA ASN A 80 8.63 15.46 -8.97
C ASN A 80 7.13 15.24 -9.25
N PRO A 81 6.28 16.28 -9.18
CA PRO A 81 4.82 16.13 -9.25
C PRO A 81 4.32 15.60 -10.60
N VAL A 82 4.97 15.97 -11.70
CA VAL A 82 4.59 15.54 -13.08
C VAL A 82 4.88 14.06 -13.26
N GLU A 83 6.06 13.60 -12.85
CA GLU A 83 6.44 12.20 -12.97
C GLU A 83 5.58 11.31 -12.08
N THR A 84 5.31 11.75 -10.84
CA THR A 84 4.41 11.03 -9.94
C THR A 84 2.98 10.98 -10.48
N MET A 85 2.47 12.05 -11.07
CA MET A 85 1.16 12.05 -11.70
C MET A 85 1.10 11.08 -12.88
N ARG A 86 2.12 11.11 -13.76
CA ARG A 86 2.21 10.17 -14.89
C ARG A 86 2.18 8.71 -14.41
N ASN A 87 3.00 8.37 -13.42
CA ASN A 87 3.08 7.00 -12.94
C ASN A 87 1.84 6.59 -12.14
N ASN A 88 1.39 7.42 -11.19
CA ASN A 88 0.35 7.03 -10.24
C ASN A 88 -1.06 7.19 -10.80
N VAL A 89 -1.36 8.29 -11.51
CA VAL A 89 -2.71 8.53 -12.06
C VAL A 89 -2.84 7.91 -13.45
N MET A 90 -1.99 8.30 -14.41
CA MET A 90 -2.09 7.75 -15.77
C MET A 90 -1.85 6.23 -15.76
N GLY A 91 -0.93 5.71 -14.93
CA GLY A 91 -0.74 4.28 -14.75
C GLY A 91 -2.00 3.57 -14.25
N GLY A 92 -2.71 4.17 -13.29
CA GLY A 92 -4.00 3.68 -12.79
C GLY A 92 -5.09 3.69 -13.88
N THR A 93 -5.24 4.80 -14.59
CA THR A 93 -6.20 4.93 -15.70
C THR A 93 -5.95 3.89 -16.79
N VAL A 94 -4.69 3.71 -17.19
CA VAL A 94 -4.31 2.71 -18.23
C VAL A 94 -4.63 1.29 -17.75
N LEU A 95 -4.35 0.97 -16.48
CA LEU A 95 -4.69 -0.33 -15.91
C LEU A 95 -6.21 -0.56 -15.87
N LEU A 96 -6.99 0.42 -15.44
CA LEU A 96 -8.46 0.30 -15.40
C LEU A 96 -9.04 0.13 -16.80
N ASN A 97 -8.51 0.85 -17.80
CA ASN A 97 -8.91 0.66 -19.20
C ASN A 97 -8.58 -0.75 -19.71
N PHE A 98 -7.37 -1.26 -19.42
CA PHE A 98 -6.99 -2.65 -19.71
C PHE A 98 -7.96 -3.62 -19.05
N ALA A 99 -8.17 -3.49 -17.74
CA ALA A 99 -9.05 -4.37 -16.99
C ALA A 99 -10.49 -4.39 -17.54
N ASN A 100 -11.01 -3.24 -17.92
CA ASN A 100 -12.35 -3.10 -18.47
C ASN A 100 -12.52 -3.77 -19.85
N LYS A 101 -11.46 -3.83 -20.65
CA LYS A 101 -11.49 -4.45 -21.98
C LYS A 101 -11.18 -5.94 -21.96
N MET A 102 -10.66 -6.46 -20.85
CA MET A 102 -10.38 -7.88 -20.67
C MET A 102 -11.59 -8.61 -20.09
N ALA A 103 -12.30 -9.39 -20.91
CA ALA A 103 -13.49 -10.14 -20.48
C ALA A 103 -13.23 -11.15 -19.35
N SER A 104 -11.97 -11.54 -19.14
CA SER A 104 -11.56 -12.45 -18.05
C SER A 104 -11.52 -11.77 -16.68
N VAL A 105 -11.40 -10.44 -16.61
CA VAL A 105 -11.22 -9.72 -15.33
C VAL A 105 -12.53 -9.70 -14.55
N LYS A 106 -12.46 -10.23 -13.34
CA LYS A 106 -13.57 -10.29 -12.39
C LYS A 106 -13.53 -9.13 -11.39
N ARG A 107 -12.32 -8.73 -10.96
CA ARG A 107 -12.13 -7.66 -9.95
C ARG A 107 -10.76 -7.02 -10.03
N VAL A 108 -10.72 -5.70 -9.78
CA VAL A 108 -9.50 -4.94 -9.53
C VAL A 108 -9.44 -4.55 -8.06
N VAL A 109 -8.35 -4.90 -7.38
CA VAL A 109 -8.05 -4.45 -6.01
C VAL A 109 -7.00 -3.35 -6.09
N TYR A 110 -7.37 -2.12 -5.74
CA TYR A 110 -6.50 -0.95 -5.80
C TYR A 110 -5.92 -0.62 -4.43
N SER A 111 -4.61 -0.49 -4.36
CA SER A 111 -3.88 -0.07 -3.17
C SER A 111 -3.88 1.44 -3.03
N SER A 112 -4.78 1.95 -2.21
CA SER A 112 -4.84 3.35 -1.82
C SER A 112 -4.05 3.61 -0.53
N SER A 113 -4.28 4.75 0.12
CA SER A 113 -3.50 5.18 1.28
C SER A 113 -4.36 6.00 2.26
N SER A 114 -4.12 5.85 3.55
CA SER A 114 -4.69 6.71 4.59
C SER A 114 -4.38 8.21 4.37
N SER A 115 -3.33 8.53 3.61
CA SER A 115 -2.96 9.92 3.30
C SER A 115 -4.05 10.69 2.54
N VAL A 116 -4.99 10.00 1.87
CA VAL A 116 -6.12 10.65 1.18
C VAL A 116 -7.06 11.39 2.13
N VAL A 117 -7.09 11.01 3.39
CA VAL A 117 -7.92 11.64 4.42
C VAL A 117 -7.29 12.94 4.92
N GLY A 118 -5.96 13.04 4.90
CA GLY A 118 -5.21 14.17 5.47
C GLY A 118 -5.56 14.38 6.95
N ASN A 119 -5.80 15.62 7.33
CA ASN A 119 -6.30 15.99 8.66
C ASN A 119 -7.85 16.07 8.71
N GLY A 120 -8.55 15.26 7.93
CA GLY A 120 -10.01 15.30 7.78
C GLY A 120 -10.50 16.29 6.71
N THR A 121 -9.60 17.00 6.04
CA THR A 121 -9.91 17.98 4.98
C THR A 121 -9.56 17.50 3.57
N GLY A 122 -9.09 16.26 3.44
CA GLY A 122 -8.66 15.68 2.19
C GLY A 122 -7.14 15.76 1.94
N PRO A 123 -6.68 15.44 0.72
CA PRO A 123 -5.27 15.37 0.38
C PRO A 123 -4.53 16.69 0.61
N THR A 124 -3.35 16.62 1.23
CA THR A 124 -2.48 17.78 1.51
C THR A 124 -1.19 17.77 0.68
N ASN A 125 -1.01 16.80 -0.19
CA ASN A 125 0.17 16.65 -1.04
C ASN A 125 -0.17 15.91 -2.35
N PRO A 126 0.69 16.00 -3.40
CA PRO A 126 0.41 15.35 -4.70
C PRO A 126 0.21 13.84 -4.60
N TYR A 127 1.00 13.12 -3.81
CA TYR A 127 0.84 11.67 -3.65
C TYR A 127 -0.57 11.30 -3.15
N ALA A 128 -1.02 11.96 -2.08
CA ALA A 128 -2.36 11.73 -1.53
C ALA A 128 -3.47 12.06 -2.53
N LEU A 129 -3.30 13.18 -3.28
CA LEU A 129 -4.23 13.55 -4.34
C LEU A 129 -4.27 12.51 -5.46
N HIS A 130 -3.12 12.00 -5.90
CA HIS A 130 -3.06 10.96 -6.95
C HIS A 130 -3.76 9.68 -6.50
N LYS A 131 -3.58 9.27 -5.24
CA LYS A 131 -4.31 8.12 -4.68
C LYS A 131 -5.82 8.33 -4.69
N LEU A 132 -6.29 9.52 -4.29
CA LEU A 132 -7.72 9.87 -4.30
C LEU A 132 -8.29 9.91 -5.72
N ILE A 133 -7.56 10.45 -6.71
CA ILE A 133 -8.01 10.47 -8.11
C ILE A 133 -8.27 9.04 -8.59
N THR A 134 -7.34 8.12 -8.38
CA THR A 134 -7.52 6.72 -8.82
C THR A 134 -8.62 6.00 -8.03
N GLU A 135 -8.86 6.32 -6.73
CA GLU A 135 -10.08 5.84 -6.04
C GLU A 135 -11.36 6.28 -6.76
N LYS A 136 -11.42 7.54 -7.20
CA LYS A 136 -12.59 8.06 -7.93
C LYS A 136 -12.74 7.40 -9.29
N GLU A 137 -11.64 7.17 -10.01
CA GLU A 137 -11.67 6.41 -11.27
C GLU A 137 -12.17 4.98 -11.04
N CYS A 138 -11.75 4.28 -10.01
CA CYS A 138 -12.28 2.95 -9.64
C CYS A 138 -13.81 2.98 -9.48
N GLY A 139 -14.35 3.97 -8.76
CA GLY A 139 -15.78 4.16 -8.62
C GLY A 139 -16.51 4.39 -9.95
N ILE A 140 -15.96 5.27 -10.79
CA ILE A 140 -16.51 5.55 -12.14
C ILE A 140 -16.48 4.30 -13.02
N TYR A 141 -15.38 3.53 -13.01
CA TYR A 141 -15.28 2.30 -13.79
C TYR A 141 -16.29 1.26 -13.31
N SER A 142 -16.57 1.20 -12.02
CA SER A 142 -17.64 0.31 -11.51
C SER A 142 -19.03 0.77 -11.92
N GLU A 143 -19.34 2.06 -11.77
CA GLU A 143 -20.67 2.60 -12.04
C GLU A 143 -20.98 2.64 -13.54
N VAL A 144 -20.03 3.10 -14.37
CA VAL A 144 -20.27 3.38 -15.80
C VAL A 144 -20.00 2.15 -16.67
N TYR A 145 -18.96 1.39 -16.36
CA TYR A 145 -18.53 0.26 -17.20
C TYR A 145 -18.82 -1.11 -16.59
N GLY A 146 -19.29 -1.17 -15.34
CA GLY A 146 -19.61 -2.43 -14.67
C GLY A 146 -18.40 -3.24 -14.23
N LEU A 147 -17.19 -2.65 -14.23
CA LEU A 147 -15.97 -3.30 -13.73
C LEU A 147 -16.03 -3.34 -12.20
N ASP A 148 -15.95 -4.52 -11.59
CA ASP A 148 -15.89 -4.61 -10.13
C ASP A 148 -14.52 -4.14 -9.62
N THR A 149 -14.51 -3.08 -8.81
CA THR A 149 -13.31 -2.52 -8.20
C THR A 149 -13.48 -2.38 -6.69
N VAL A 150 -12.39 -2.47 -5.95
CA VAL A 150 -12.30 -2.19 -4.52
C VAL A 150 -11.01 -1.44 -4.21
N CYS A 151 -11.10 -0.41 -3.36
CA CYS A 151 -9.95 0.39 -2.96
C CYS A 151 -9.62 0.13 -1.49
N LEU A 152 -8.37 -0.18 -1.18
CA LEU A 152 -7.88 -0.45 0.16
C LEU A 152 -6.91 0.66 0.59
N ARG A 153 -7.32 1.50 1.56
CA ARG A 153 -6.49 2.54 2.17
C ARG A 153 -5.62 1.93 3.24
N TYR A 154 -4.35 1.71 2.96
CA TYR A 154 -3.42 1.16 3.94
C TYR A 154 -2.99 2.23 4.95
N PHE A 155 -3.00 1.85 6.25
CA PHE A 155 -2.57 2.67 7.37
C PHE A 155 -1.19 2.21 7.85
N ASN A 156 -0.17 3.06 7.73
CA ASN A 156 1.21 2.90 8.22
C ASN A 156 1.70 1.45 8.30
N VAL A 157 1.89 0.84 7.14
CA VAL A 157 2.31 -0.57 7.03
C VAL A 157 3.71 -0.77 7.58
N TYR A 158 3.92 -1.81 8.37
CA TYR A 158 5.21 -2.16 8.98
C TYR A 158 5.45 -3.68 8.99
N SER A 159 6.70 -4.08 9.20
CA SER A 159 7.16 -5.45 9.51
C SER A 159 8.57 -5.43 10.07
N GLU A 160 9.01 -6.58 10.59
CA GLU A 160 10.34 -6.82 11.18
C GLU A 160 11.48 -6.69 10.16
N ASP A 161 11.19 -6.88 8.89
CA ASP A 161 12.12 -6.84 7.76
C ASP A 161 11.87 -5.68 6.79
N GLN A 162 11.09 -4.66 7.22
CA GLN A 162 10.83 -3.49 6.37
C GLN A 162 12.13 -2.76 6.03
N PRO A 163 12.43 -2.50 4.74
CA PRO A 163 13.60 -1.72 4.35
C PRO A 163 13.61 -0.33 4.98
N ALA A 164 14.75 0.06 5.54
CA ALA A 164 14.93 1.39 6.12
C ALA A 164 15.40 2.43 5.10
N ASP A 165 16.08 1.98 4.06
CA ASP A 165 16.45 2.75 2.90
C ASP A 165 15.34 2.74 1.86
N GLY A 166 15.14 3.84 1.21
CA GLY A 166 14.15 3.94 0.15
C GLY A 166 12.81 4.56 0.59
N PRO A 167 11.80 4.51 -0.29
CA PRO A 167 10.55 5.27 -0.17
C PRO A 167 9.59 4.78 0.92
N TYR A 168 9.81 3.63 1.51
CA TYR A 168 8.86 2.95 2.39
C TYR A 168 9.21 3.03 3.88
N ALA A 169 10.35 3.64 4.23
CA ALA A 169 10.85 3.66 5.60
C ALA A 169 9.93 4.42 6.55
N THR A 170 9.26 3.67 7.42
CA THR A 170 8.50 4.19 8.56
C THR A 170 9.44 4.55 9.71
N ALA A 171 8.92 5.17 10.77
CA ALA A 171 9.70 5.38 12.00
C ALA A 171 10.22 4.05 12.57
N ILE A 172 9.40 2.98 12.52
CA ILE A 172 9.78 1.63 12.98
C ILE A 172 10.98 1.12 12.16
N ALA A 173 10.90 1.13 10.84
CA ALA A 173 11.99 0.66 9.97
C ALA A 173 13.29 1.44 10.21
N ASN A 174 13.19 2.77 10.29
CA ASN A 174 14.34 3.62 10.57
C ASN A 174 14.97 3.31 11.94
N TRP A 175 14.16 3.10 12.98
CA TRP A 175 14.67 2.80 14.31
C TRP A 175 15.28 1.41 14.38
N MET A 176 14.68 0.39 13.75
CA MET A 176 15.29 -0.95 13.65
C MET A 176 16.68 -0.89 12.99
N HIS A 177 16.79 -0.20 11.85
CA HIS A 177 18.05 -0.04 11.15
C HIS A 177 19.07 0.71 12.00
N THR A 178 18.69 1.86 12.55
CA THR A 178 19.55 2.68 13.42
C THR A 178 20.09 1.91 14.61
N LEU A 179 19.25 1.07 15.24
CA LEU A 179 19.63 0.25 16.38
C LEU A 179 20.57 -0.90 15.98
N ARG A 180 20.34 -1.54 14.82
CA ARG A 180 21.26 -2.58 14.30
C ARG A 180 22.63 -2.04 13.99
N GLU A 181 22.74 -0.78 13.57
CA GLU A 181 24.02 -0.09 13.36
C GLU A 181 24.66 0.44 14.64
N GLY A 182 24.01 0.28 15.81
CA GLY A 182 24.50 0.81 17.08
C GLY A 182 24.37 2.33 17.22
N ASN A 183 23.57 2.97 16.37
CA ASN A 183 23.34 4.41 16.36
C ASN A 183 22.15 4.80 17.27
N ILE A 184 21.99 6.10 17.50
CA ILE A 184 20.93 6.68 18.35
C ILE A 184 19.75 7.05 17.47
N PRO A 185 18.57 6.43 17.65
CA PRO A 185 17.37 6.79 16.91
C PRO A 185 16.84 8.17 17.31
N PHE A 186 16.05 8.77 16.42
CA PHE A 186 15.45 10.07 16.67
C PHE A 186 13.92 10.05 16.58
N ILE A 187 13.29 11.00 17.27
CA ILE A 187 11.85 11.28 17.27
C ILE A 187 11.65 12.69 16.72
N THR A 188 10.72 12.85 15.77
CA THR A 188 10.32 14.16 15.27
C THR A 188 9.27 14.78 16.21
N GLY A 189 9.34 16.09 16.42
CA GLY A 189 8.42 16.77 17.32
C GLY A 189 8.57 16.32 18.78
N ASP A 190 7.46 16.26 19.49
CA ASP A 190 7.38 15.80 20.89
C ASP A 190 7.15 14.28 21.05
N GLY A 191 6.91 13.59 19.93
CA GLY A 191 6.64 12.14 19.92
C GLY A 191 5.22 11.73 20.27
N GLU A 192 4.30 12.67 20.43
CA GLU A 192 2.89 12.41 20.77
C GLU A 192 2.00 12.18 19.53
N GLN A 193 2.54 12.35 18.32
CA GLN A 193 1.82 12.01 17.08
C GLN A 193 1.48 10.53 17.06
N ARG A 194 0.21 10.22 16.82
CA ARG A 194 -0.34 8.87 16.90
C ARG A 194 -0.60 8.29 15.51
N ARG A 195 -0.31 7.03 15.34
CA ARG A 195 -0.51 6.30 14.06
C ARG A 195 -1.24 4.99 14.31
N ASP A 196 -2.32 4.76 13.56
CA ASP A 196 -2.79 3.41 13.34
C ASP A 196 -1.76 2.70 12.46
N MET A 197 -1.30 1.56 12.89
CA MET A 197 -0.27 0.78 12.23
C MET A 197 -0.79 -0.62 11.95
N VAL A 198 -0.54 -1.11 10.73
CA VAL A 198 -0.98 -2.45 10.32
C VAL A 198 0.22 -3.28 9.85
N HIS A 199 0.27 -4.53 10.28
CA HIS A 199 1.33 -5.44 9.86
C HIS A 199 1.19 -5.79 8.37
N VAL A 200 2.31 -5.93 7.66
CA VAL A 200 2.29 -6.18 6.20
C VAL A 200 1.54 -7.45 5.82
N GLU A 201 1.61 -8.50 6.63
CA GLU A 201 0.89 -9.75 6.38
C GLU A 201 -0.63 -9.56 6.46
N ASP A 202 -1.12 -8.72 7.37
CA ASP A 202 -2.54 -8.35 7.43
C ASP A 202 -2.98 -7.59 6.17
N VAL A 203 -2.11 -6.71 5.64
CA VAL A 203 -2.38 -6.02 4.36
C VAL A 203 -2.47 -7.02 3.20
N VAL A 204 -1.56 -8.00 3.14
CA VAL A 204 -1.60 -9.08 2.14
C VAL A 204 -2.91 -9.86 2.26
N LEU A 205 -3.29 -10.25 3.48
CA LEU A 205 -4.53 -10.98 3.73
C LEU A 205 -5.78 -10.16 3.40
N ALA A 206 -5.78 -8.84 3.59
CA ALA A 206 -6.87 -7.96 3.18
C ALA A 206 -7.07 -7.96 1.66
N ASN A 207 -5.98 -7.92 0.89
CA ASN A 207 -6.04 -8.02 -0.57
C ASN A 207 -6.64 -9.34 -1.03
N ILE A 208 -6.18 -10.45 -0.45
CA ILE A 208 -6.66 -11.80 -0.78
C ILE A 208 -8.13 -11.95 -0.38
N HIS A 209 -8.51 -11.47 0.81
CA HIS A 209 -9.90 -11.46 1.24
C HIS A 209 -10.81 -10.73 0.25
N CYS A 210 -10.39 -9.55 -0.22
CA CYS A 210 -11.15 -8.82 -1.21
C CYS A 210 -11.19 -9.53 -2.57
N MET A 211 -10.15 -10.29 -2.96
CA MET A 211 -10.18 -11.13 -4.15
C MET A 211 -11.23 -12.24 -4.04
N GLU A 212 -11.26 -12.92 -2.89
CA GLU A 212 -12.08 -14.12 -2.65
C GLU A 212 -13.54 -13.81 -2.25
N HIS A 213 -13.82 -12.56 -1.88
CA HIS A 213 -15.16 -12.16 -1.44
C HIS A 213 -16.22 -12.38 -2.54
N ALA A 214 -17.32 -13.06 -2.19
CA ALA A 214 -18.32 -13.50 -3.16
C ALA A 214 -19.11 -12.35 -3.78
N GLU A 215 -19.40 -11.31 -2.99
CA GLU A 215 -20.17 -10.15 -3.46
C GLU A 215 -19.28 -9.13 -4.14
N ARG A 216 -19.86 -8.36 -5.06
CA ARG A 216 -19.20 -7.23 -5.70
C ARG A 216 -19.00 -6.08 -4.72
N PHE A 217 -17.93 -5.35 -4.91
CA PHE A 217 -17.64 -4.15 -4.12
C PHE A 217 -18.09 -2.85 -4.83
N ASP A 218 -18.16 -2.86 -6.15
CA ASP A 218 -18.67 -1.74 -6.96
C ASP A 218 -18.04 -0.38 -6.61
N GLY A 219 -16.71 -0.35 -6.53
CA GLY A 219 -15.96 0.87 -6.25
C GLY A 219 -15.84 1.25 -4.78
N LYS A 220 -16.27 0.37 -3.86
CA LYS A 220 -16.16 0.63 -2.41
C LYS A 220 -14.72 0.86 -1.98
N VAL A 221 -14.56 1.72 -0.97
CA VAL A 221 -13.30 2.09 -0.36
C VAL A 221 -13.30 1.63 1.09
N PHE A 222 -12.25 0.93 1.51
CA PHE A 222 -12.09 0.43 2.88
C PHE A 222 -10.76 0.87 3.47
N ASP A 223 -10.78 1.20 4.75
CA ASP A 223 -9.57 1.41 5.53
C ASP A 223 -9.00 0.06 5.99
N VAL A 224 -7.69 -0.15 5.77
CA VAL A 224 -6.95 -1.33 6.22
C VAL A 224 -5.98 -0.89 7.31
N GLY A 225 -6.41 -1.08 8.53
CA GLY A 225 -5.72 -0.75 9.76
C GLY A 225 -6.18 -1.65 10.89
N THR A 226 -5.76 -1.37 12.10
CA THR A 226 -6.15 -2.11 13.30
C THR A 226 -7.38 -1.49 14.00
N GLY A 227 -7.70 -0.22 13.72
CA GLY A 227 -8.67 0.57 14.46
C GLY A 227 -8.15 1.04 15.82
N GLN A 228 -6.83 0.94 16.02
CA GLN A 228 -6.12 1.45 17.19
C GLN A 228 -4.93 2.28 16.73
N ASN A 229 -4.44 3.17 17.56
CA ASN A 229 -3.25 3.95 17.26
C ASN A 229 -2.29 4.01 18.43
N ILE A 230 -1.02 4.21 18.11
CA ILE A 230 0.08 4.27 19.06
C ILE A 230 0.92 5.52 18.81
N SER A 231 1.43 6.19 19.87
CA SER A 231 2.35 7.31 19.73
C SER A 231 3.80 6.85 19.53
N LEU A 232 4.66 7.73 18.98
CA LEU A 232 6.09 7.43 18.89
C LEU A 232 6.72 7.24 20.28
N ASN A 233 6.22 7.95 21.32
CA ASN A 233 6.68 7.76 22.69
C ASN A 233 6.28 6.40 23.25
N GLU A 234 5.10 5.89 22.95
CA GLU A 234 4.68 4.54 23.33
C GLU A 234 5.55 3.47 22.64
N ILE A 235 5.82 3.63 21.31
CA ILE A 235 6.75 2.74 20.58
C ILE A 235 8.16 2.80 21.19
N LYS A 236 8.68 3.99 21.51
CA LYS A 236 9.95 4.15 22.24
C LYS A 236 9.98 3.34 23.52
N ASN A 237 8.89 3.29 24.26
CA ASN A 237 8.81 2.51 25.51
C ASN A 237 8.88 1.00 25.24
N ILE A 238 8.34 0.52 24.11
CA ILE A 238 8.50 -0.87 23.66
C ILE A 238 9.97 -1.13 23.32
N VAL A 239 10.60 -0.28 22.51
CA VAL A 239 12.03 -0.39 22.15
C VAL A 239 12.92 -0.52 23.39
N LYS A 240 12.65 0.28 24.42
CA LYS A 240 13.44 0.28 25.66
C LYS A 240 13.34 -1.00 26.49
N ARG A 241 12.42 -1.89 26.19
CA ARG A 241 12.39 -3.25 26.83
C ARG A 241 13.56 -4.11 26.35
N TYR A 242 14.03 -3.90 25.11
CA TYR A 242 15.03 -4.71 24.44
C TYR A 242 16.39 -4.00 24.28
N HIS A 243 16.37 -2.67 24.20
CA HIS A 243 17.55 -1.87 23.89
C HIS A 243 17.72 -0.75 24.92
N ASP A 244 18.82 -0.77 25.68
CA ASP A 244 19.22 0.37 26.54
C ASP A 244 19.78 1.48 25.66
N VAL A 245 18.88 2.34 25.16
CA VAL A 245 19.19 3.38 24.19
C VAL A 245 18.49 4.70 24.54
N ARG A 246 19.17 5.82 24.25
CA ARG A 246 18.56 7.14 24.27
C ARG A 246 17.93 7.44 22.91
N PHE A 247 16.95 8.33 22.91
CA PHE A 247 16.35 8.88 21.70
C PHE A 247 16.63 10.38 21.62
N ASN A 248 17.02 10.86 20.46
CA ASN A 248 17.16 12.28 20.19
C ASN A 248 15.81 12.83 19.68
N TYR A 249 15.41 14.00 20.19
CA TYR A 249 14.24 14.71 19.67
C TYR A 249 14.70 15.79 18.71
N ILE A 250 14.09 15.84 17.53
CA ILE A 250 14.37 16.83 16.49
C ILE A 250 13.11 17.62 16.16
N GLY A 251 13.24 18.73 15.45
CA GLY A 251 12.11 19.59 15.09
C GLY A 251 10.97 18.82 14.38
N PRO A 252 9.73 19.29 14.49
CA PRO A 252 8.57 18.69 13.83
C PRO A 252 8.69 18.79 12.30
N ARG A 253 8.11 17.83 11.58
CA ARG A 253 8.06 17.87 10.11
C ARG A 253 6.90 18.76 9.66
N PRO A 254 7.11 19.67 8.70
CA PRO A 254 6.01 20.44 8.11
C PRO A 254 4.94 19.53 7.52
N GLY A 255 3.67 19.81 7.80
CA GLY A 255 2.53 19.06 7.27
C GLY A 255 2.32 17.68 7.90
N GLU A 256 2.97 17.39 9.03
CA GLU A 256 2.76 16.13 9.74
C GLU A 256 1.34 16.06 10.33
N VAL A 257 0.66 14.93 10.10
CA VAL A 257 -0.67 14.65 10.65
C VAL A 257 -0.53 14.26 12.12
N ALA A 258 -1.30 14.89 13.01
CA ALA A 258 -1.23 14.61 14.44
C ALA A 258 -1.69 13.18 14.78
N THR A 259 -2.79 12.73 14.19
CA THR A 259 -3.37 11.40 14.48
C THR A 259 -3.93 10.76 13.23
N THR A 260 -3.66 9.47 13.04
CA THR A 260 -4.36 8.62 12.06
C THR A 260 -5.06 7.47 12.77
N LEU A 261 -6.27 7.16 12.34
CA LEU A 261 -7.07 6.04 12.86
C LEU A 261 -7.97 5.51 11.74
N ALA A 262 -7.91 4.21 11.49
CA ALA A 262 -8.71 3.53 10.47
C ALA A 262 -10.16 3.32 10.96
N ASP A 263 -11.13 3.59 10.09
CA ASP A 263 -12.48 3.05 10.27
C ASP A 263 -12.52 1.61 9.76
N THR A 264 -12.35 0.68 10.68
CA THR A 264 -12.26 -0.75 10.36
C THR A 264 -13.62 -1.45 10.25
N GLU A 265 -14.71 -0.80 10.69
CA GLU A 265 -16.05 -1.45 10.73
C GLU A 265 -16.59 -1.85 9.35
N PRO A 266 -16.46 -1.04 8.28
CA PRO A 266 -16.93 -1.45 6.97
C PRO A 266 -16.28 -2.74 6.45
N LEU A 267 -14.97 -2.90 6.64
CA LEU A 267 -14.26 -4.10 6.17
C LEU A 267 -14.49 -5.31 7.11
N LYS A 268 -14.67 -5.09 8.41
CA LYS A 268 -15.12 -6.13 9.35
C LYS A 268 -16.49 -6.69 8.98
N ASN A 269 -17.42 -5.84 8.57
CA ASN A 269 -18.73 -6.25 8.11
C ASN A 269 -18.68 -7.10 6.83
N CYS A 270 -17.58 -6.97 6.05
CA CYS A 270 -17.27 -7.86 4.93
C CYS A 270 -16.49 -9.12 5.35
N GLY A 271 -16.26 -9.33 6.64
CA GLY A 271 -15.63 -10.54 7.19
C GLY A 271 -14.11 -10.48 7.39
N TRP A 272 -13.46 -9.32 7.21
CA TRP A 272 -12.02 -9.18 7.42
C TRP A 272 -11.70 -8.28 8.63
N LYS A 273 -10.67 -8.67 9.37
CA LYS A 273 -10.02 -7.83 10.40
C LYS A 273 -8.52 -8.15 10.49
N ALA A 274 -7.73 -7.16 10.89
CA ALA A 274 -6.32 -7.37 11.20
C ALA A 274 -6.16 -8.44 12.29
N GLN A 275 -5.18 -9.32 12.13
CA GLN A 275 -4.87 -10.43 13.05
C GLN A 275 -3.76 -10.05 14.03
N THR A 276 -2.82 -9.22 13.60
CA THR A 276 -1.67 -8.80 14.38
C THR A 276 -2.03 -7.58 15.22
N SER A 277 -1.95 -7.68 16.55
CA SER A 277 -2.10 -6.51 17.40
C SER A 277 -0.92 -5.55 17.21
N ILE A 278 -1.15 -4.23 17.37
CA ILE A 278 -0.06 -3.24 17.28
C ILE A 278 1.05 -3.56 18.28
N ALA A 279 0.68 -3.96 19.51
CA ALA A 279 1.66 -4.23 20.55
C ALA A 279 2.57 -5.41 20.19
N ASP A 280 1.97 -6.55 19.79
CA ASP A 280 2.73 -7.77 19.47
C ASP A 280 3.59 -7.58 18.20
N GLY A 281 3.05 -6.96 17.17
CA GLY A 281 3.78 -6.74 15.94
C GLY A 281 4.96 -5.76 16.11
N ILE A 282 4.79 -4.67 16.88
CA ILE A 282 5.89 -3.75 17.16
C ILE A 282 6.91 -4.40 18.11
N ASP A 283 6.46 -5.18 19.08
CA ASP A 283 7.34 -5.94 19.95
C ASP A 283 8.24 -6.88 19.13
N GLY A 284 7.67 -7.61 18.16
CA GLY A 284 8.41 -8.43 17.20
C GLY A 284 9.48 -7.66 16.41
N CYS A 285 9.18 -6.43 16.02
CA CYS A 285 10.13 -5.58 15.28
C CYS A 285 11.42 -5.27 16.08
N PHE A 286 11.34 -5.20 17.40
CA PHE A 286 12.47 -4.76 18.24
C PHE A 286 13.06 -5.86 19.13
N ASN A 287 12.46 -7.06 19.15
CA ASN A 287 12.99 -8.22 19.85
C ASN A 287 14.08 -8.91 19.01
N PHE A 288 15.22 -8.24 18.83
CA PHE A 288 16.39 -8.79 18.18
C PHE A 288 17.66 -8.49 19.00
N GLU A 289 18.63 -9.41 18.97
CA GLU A 289 19.96 -9.19 19.56
C GLU A 289 20.78 -8.22 18.70
N LYS A 290 21.70 -7.47 19.37
CA LYS A 290 22.60 -6.53 18.70
C LYS A 290 23.69 -7.24 17.91
#